data_cb72e30bbf8c1e67db3fc9b437f3c980
#
_entry.id   cb72e30bbf8c1e67db3fc9b437f3c980
#
_cell.length_a   1.000
_cell.length_b   1.000
_cell.length_c   1.000
_cell.angle_alpha   90.00
_cell.angle_beta   90.00
_cell.angle_gamma   90.00
#
_symmetry.space_group_name_H-M   'P 1'
#
loop_
_entity.id
_entity.type
_entity.pdbx_description
1 polymer ?
#
loop_
_entity_poly.entity_id
_entity_poly.type
_entity_poly.pdbx_seq_one_letter_code
_entity_poly.pdbx_strand_id
1 'polypeptide(L)'
;MYKTTEITSAEIASDNPVHQRLLFPYIEAAQLVRGKVLEIGCGWGRGLELLTKAASHYTGIDKNEDLIKALSAEYRNATFIAANIPPLSTLADNTFDYIVTFQVIEHIQNDDLFIKEAYRVLKPGGKLLLTTVNKSFSLTRNPWHVREYYADGLKALMGNYFPVVDTRGIHGNGKVMTYYEQNKESVKKLTRFDIFNLQYRLPRRLLQVPYDLMNRLNRNRLLQADGIAAEINHTDYLVSNDPAGSLDFFYIATK
;
A
#
# COMPACT_ATOMS: atom_id res chain seq x y z
N MET A 1 -12.96 1.66 15.85
CA MET A 1 -13.27 2.65 14.80
C MET A 1 -11.96 3.25 14.31
N TYR A 2 -11.63 3.12 13.02
CA TYR A 2 -10.39 3.65 12.48
C TYR A 2 -10.40 5.19 12.51
N LYS A 3 -9.37 5.78 13.12
CA LYS A 3 -9.30 7.24 13.34
C LYS A 3 -8.90 8.01 12.08
N THR A 4 -8.37 7.33 11.04
CA THR A 4 -7.88 7.96 9.80
C THR A 4 -8.44 7.25 8.58
N THR A 5 -8.43 7.90 7.42
CA THR A 5 -8.85 7.32 6.13
C THR A 5 -7.72 6.56 5.42
N GLU A 6 -6.52 6.53 5.99
CA GLU A 6 -5.39 5.72 5.52
C GLU A 6 -5.63 4.21 5.76
N ILE A 7 -6.33 3.87 6.84
CA ILE A 7 -6.71 2.50 7.12
C ILE A 7 -8.14 2.30 6.61
N THR A 8 -8.29 1.52 5.54
CA THR A 8 -9.60 1.16 4.99
C THR A 8 -10.06 -0.18 5.50
N SER A 9 -11.37 -0.34 5.66
CA SER A 9 -12.00 -1.56 6.19
C SER A 9 -13.04 -2.11 5.21
N ALA A 10 -13.17 -3.43 5.15
CA ALA A 10 -14.28 -4.09 4.46
C ALA A 10 -15.64 -3.80 5.10
N GLU A 11 -15.66 -3.40 6.38
CA GLU A 11 -16.89 -3.11 7.13
C GLU A 11 -17.50 -1.75 6.77
N ILE A 12 -16.71 -0.84 6.19
CA ILE A 12 -17.17 0.49 5.80
C ILE A 12 -17.44 0.50 4.29
N ALA A 13 -18.71 0.45 3.91
CA ALA A 13 -19.13 0.35 2.51
C ALA A 13 -18.52 1.44 1.60
N SER A 14 -18.35 2.68 2.08
CA SER A 14 -17.74 3.76 1.31
C SER A 14 -16.22 3.60 1.11
N ASP A 15 -15.58 2.69 1.83
CA ASP A 15 -14.16 2.35 1.65
C ASP A 15 -13.95 1.24 0.63
N ASN A 16 -15.03 0.58 0.15
CA ASN A 16 -14.93 -0.61 -0.71
C ASN A 16 -13.97 -0.44 -1.90
N PRO A 17 -14.04 0.61 -2.74
CA PRO A 17 -13.13 0.72 -3.89
C PRO A 17 -11.65 0.74 -3.49
N VAL A 18 -11.33 1.44 -2.40
CA VAL A 18 -9.96 1.50 -1.89
C VAL A 18 -9.58 0.19 -1.23
N HIS A 19 -10.50 -0.43 -0.48
CA HIS A 19 -10.27 -1.74 0.15
C HIS A 19 -9.94 -2.81 -0.91
N GLN A 20 -10.72 -2.92 -1.98
CA GLN A 20 -10.51 -3.90 -3.05
C GLN A 20 -9.18 -3.65 -3.80
N ARG A 21 -8.86 -2.38 -4.08
CA ARG A 21 -7.57 -1.97 -4.66
C ARG A 21 -6.39 -2.41 -3.80
N LEU A 22 -6.48 -2.24 -2.48
CA LEU A 22 -5.43 -2.60 -1.54
C LEU A 22 -5.39 -4.11 -1.23
N LEU A 23 -6.48 -4.85 -1.44
CA LEU A 23 -6.53 -6.30 -1.30
C LEU A 23 -5.92 -7.02 -2.50
N PHE A 24 -6.11 -6.47 -3.71
CA PHE A 24 -5.70 -7.10 -4.95
C PHE A 24 -4.21 -7.50 -4.98
N PRO A 25 -3.22 -6.68 -4.56
CA PRO A 25 -1.81 -7.07 -4.49
C PRO A 25 -1.54 -8.31 -3.64
N TYR A 26 -2.31 -8.53 -2.59
CA TYR A 26 -2.18 -9.73 -1.74
C TYR A 26 -2.64 -11.00 -2.46
N ILE A 27 -3.67 -10.90 -3.30
CA ILE A 27 -4.16 -12.01 -4.12
C ILE A 27 -3.09 -12.40 -5.14
N GLU A 28 -2.47 -11.43 -5.81
CA GLU A 28 -1.35 -11.66 -6.73
C GLU A 28 -0.11 -12.24 -6.00
N ALA A 29 0.22 -11.66 -4.84
CA ALA A 29 1.35 -12.12 -4.05
C ALA A 29 1.19 -13.56 -3.56
N ALA A 30 -0.01 -13.96 -3.14
CA ALA A 30 -0.29 -15.31 -2.66
C ALA A 30 -0.02 -16.40 -3.72
N GLN A 31 -0.08 -16.06 -5.00
CA GLN A 31 0.27 -16.97 -6.10
C GLN A 31 1.79 -17.11 -6.29
N LEU A 32 2.57 -16.13 -5.82
CA LEU A 32 4.02 -16.05 -6.04
C LEU A 32 4.83 -16.51 -4.82
N VAL A 33 4.38 -16.14 -3.61
CA VAL A 33 5.14 -16.33 -2.37
C VAL A 33 5.11 -17.79 -1.91
N ARG A 34 6.22 -18.21 -1.31
CA ARG A 34 6.41 -19.52 -0.67
C ARG A 34 7.56 -19.44 0.33
N GLY A 35 7.74 -20.47 1.12
CA GLY A 35 8.82 -20.49 2.12
C GLY A 35 8.57 -19.50 3.26
N LYS A 36 9.61 -18.87 3.76
CA LYS A 36 9.53 -17.88 4.82
C LYS A 36 9.18 -16.52 4.22
N VAL A 37 8.05 -15.94 4.61
CA VAL A 37 7.55 -14.66 4.12
C VAL A 37 7.59 -13.62 5.23
N LEU A 38 8.14 -12.45 4.93
CA LEU A 38 8.06 -11.25 5.77
C LEU A 38 7.07 -10.27 5.14
N GLU A 39 6.11 -9.79 5.89
CA GLU A 39 5.30 -8.64 5.53
C GLU A 39 5.76 -7.42 6.33
N ILE A 40 6.24 -6.39 5.63
CA ILE A 40 6.64 -5.12 6.23
C ILE A 40 5.49 -4.13 6.13
N GLY A 41 4.98 -3.66 7.28
CA GLY A 41 3.80 -2.82 7.36
C GLY A 41 2.50 -3.63 7.29
N CYS A 42 2.40 -4.73 8.06
CA CYS A 42 1.24 -5.63 8.00
C CYS A 42 -0.08 -5.00 8.47
N GLY A 43 -0.03 -3.87 9.17
CA GLY A 43 -1.20 -3.18 9.67
C GLY A 43 -2.12 -4.10 10.47
N TRP A 44 -3.41 -4.09 10.12
CA TRP A 44 -4.41 -4.97 10.76
C TRP A 44 -4.55 -6.36 10.11
N GLY A 45 -3.63 -6.73 9.19
CA GLY A 45 -3.60 -8.08 8.61
C GLY A 45 -4.49 -8.27 7.37
N ARG A 46 -4.65 -7.25 6.50
CA ARG A 46 -5.48 -7.32 5.28
C ARG A 46 -5.24 -8.56 4.43
N GLY A 47 -3.99 -8.93 4.21
CA GLY A 47 -3.58 -10.08 3.39
C GLY A 47 -3.19 -11.31 4.19
N LEU A 48 -3.31 -11.26 5.51
CA LEU A 48 -2.76 -12.26 6.40
C LEU A 48 -3.22 -13.68 6.09
N GLU A 49 -4.53 -13.89 5.88
CA GLU A 49 -5.06 -15.21 5.53
C GLU A 49 -4.52 -15.75 4.20
N LEU A 50 -4.34 -14.88 3.22
CA LEU A 50 -3.80 -15.26 1.91
C LEU A 50 -2.33 -15.64 2.01
N LEU A 51 -1.54 -14.82 2.69
CA LEU A 51 -0.10 -15.02 2.82
C LEU A 51 0.25 -16.20 3.74
N THR A 52 -0.47 -16.39 4.85
CA THR A 52 -0.24 -17.52 5.77
C THR A 52 -0.59 -18.87 5.16
N LYS A 53 -1.56 -18.91 4.23
CA LYS A 53 -1.88 -20.13 3.48
C LYS A 53 -0.80 -20.47 2.44
N ALA A 54 -0.12 -19.47 1.88
CA ALA A 54 0.90 -19.66 0.85
C ALA A 54 2.32 -19.87 1.44
N ALA A 55 2.59 -19.27 2.61
CA ALA A 55 3.90 -19.33 3.27
C ALA A 55 4.07 -20.59 4.11
N SER A 56 5.31 -21.10 4.22
CA SER A 56 5.65 -22.11 5.23
C SER A 56 5.79 -21.48 6.63
N HIS A 57 6.15 -20.21 6.69
CA HIS A 57 6.16 -19.39 7.90
C HIS A 57 5.95 -17.93 7.53
N TYR A 58 5.02 -17.27 8.21
CA TYR A 58 4.73 -15.85 8.04
C TYR A 58 5.26 -15.04 9.23
N THR A 59 5.89 -13.92 8.91
CA THR A 59 6.29 -12.89 9.89
C THR A 59 5.73 -11.55 9.46
N GLY A 60 4.94 -10.90 10.31
CA GLY A 60 4.42 -9.54 10.12
C GLY A 60 5.15 -8.54 11.01
N ILE A 61 5.52 -7.39 10.47
CA ILE A 61 6.10 -6.28 11.25
C ILE A 61 5.32 -5.00 11.01
N ASP A 62 4.96 -4.29 12.09
CA ASP A 62 4.32 -2.98 12.06
C ASP A 62 4.71 -2.15 13.28
N LYS A 63 4.60 -0.82 13.18
CA LYS A 63 4.86 0.11 14.28
C LYS A 63 3.75 0.15 15.32
N ASN A 64 2.55 -0.33 14.99
CA ASN A 64 1.39 -0.26 15.86
C ASN A 64 1.34 -1.46 16.80
N GLU A 65 1.78 -1.25 18.06
CA GLU A 65 1.86 -2.29 19.10
C GLU A 65 0.49 -2.93 19.39
N ASP A 66 -0.60 -2.15 19.40
CA ASP A 66 -1.93 -2.67 19.70
C ASP A 66 -2.42 -3.64 18.63
N LEU A 67 -2.19 -3.30 17.35
CA LEU A 67 -2.53 -4.19 16.23
C LEU A 67 -1.69 -5.47 16.27
N ILE A 68 -0.38 -5.35 16.50
CA ILE A 68 0.52 -6.49 16.60
C ILE A 68 0.11 -7.42 17.76
N LYS A 69 -0.25 -6.85 18.91
CA LYS A 69 -0.74 -7.62 20.05
C LYS A 69 -2.03 -8.38 19.74
N ALA A 70 -2.97 -7.72 19.06
CA ALA A 70 -4.24 -8.35 18.63
C ALA A 70 -3.99 -9.50 17.64
N LEU A 71 -3.19 -9.27 16.59
CA LEU A 71 -2.83 -10.28 15.61
C LEU A 71 -2.08 -11.47 16.23
N SER A 72 -1.15 -11.22 17.17
CA SER A 72 -0.42 -12.27 17.88
C SER A 72 -1.33 -13.13 18.76
N ALA A 73 -2.40 -12.57 19.28
CA ALA A 73 -3.38 -13.31 20.07
C ALA A 73 -4.27 -14.22 19.21
N GLU A 74 -4.62 -13.75 18.01
CA GLU A 74 -5.52 -14.43 17.08
C GLU A 74 -4.79 -15.51 16.24
N TYR A 75 -3.59 -15.19 15.73
CA TYR A 75 -2.86 -16.05 14.77
C TYR A 75 -1.62 -16.68 15.44
N ARG A 76 -1.80 -17.82 16.09
CA ARG A 76 -0.73 -18.52 16.84
C ARG A 76 0.35 -19.19 15.98
N ASN A 77 0.09 -19.40 14.71
CA ASN A 77 0.98 -20.02 13.74
C ASN A 77 1.83 -19.02 12.94
N ALA A 78 1.76 -17.74 13.28
CA ALA A 78 2.51 -16.65 12.67
C ALA A 78 3.33 -15.89 13.72
N THR A 79 4.34 -15.17 13.28
CA THR A 79 5.17 -14.29 14.12
C THR A 79 4.82 -12.84 13.85
N PHE A 80 4.65 -12.04 14.90
CA PHE A 80 4.38 -10.61 14.77
C PHE A 80 5.35 -9.80 15.63
N ILE A 81 5.87 -8.71 15.05
CA ILE A 81 6.91 -7.87 15.64
C ILE A 81 6.44 -6.42 15.62
N ALA A 82 6.36 -5.79 16.79
CA ALA A 82 6.12 -4.36 16.89
C ALA A 82 7.45 -3.61 16.77
N ALA A 83 7.65 -2.84 15.70
CA ALA A 83 8.86 -2.04 15.52
C ALA A 83 8.65 -0.88 14.57
N ASN A 84 9.37 0.23 14.80
CA ASN A 84 9.52 1.29 13.81
C ASN A 84 10.49 0.84 12.71
N ILE A 85 10.12 1.06 11.49
CA ILE A 85 10.86 0.66 10.29
C ILE A 85 11.20 1.88 9.41
N PRO A 86 12.36 1.92 8.73
CA PRO A 86 13.58 1.17 9.02
C PRO A 86 14.29 1.64 10.30
N PRO A 87 15.27 0.91 10.85
CA PRO A 87 15.85 -0.33 10.35
C PRO A 87 15.05 -1.58 10.73
N LEU A 88 15.39 -2.74 10.12
CA LEU A 88 14.87 -4.07 10.47
C LEU A 88 15.85 -4.80 11.42
N SER A 89 16.31 -4.11 12.47
CA SER A 89 17.42 -4.56 13.33
C SER A 89 17.18 -5.87 14.10
N THR A 90 15.92 -6.23 14.30
CA THR A 90 15.53 -7.49 14.96
C THR A 90 15.58 -8.70 14.04
N LEU A 91 15.76 -8.48 12.74
CA LEU A 91 15.75 -9.53 11.73
C LEU A 91 17.15 -9.82 11.22
N ALA A 92 17.52 -11.10 11.19
CA ALA A 92 18.82 -11.56 10.70
C ALA A 92 18.92 -11.47 9.17
N ASP A 93 20.17 -11.37 8.68
CA ASP A 93 20.48 -11.39 7.24
C ASP A 93 20.02 -12.71 6.60
N ASN A 94 19.68 -12.67 5.32
CA ASN A 94 19.40 -13.84 4.50
C ASN A 94 18.39 -14.83 5.12
N THR A 95 17.31 -14.29 5.71
CA THR A 95 16.33 -15.06 6.48
C THR A 95 15.10 -15.44 5.65
N PHE A 96 14.60 -14.50 4.81
CA PHE A 96 13.32 -14.62 4.15
C PHE A 96 13.48 -14.99 2.68
N ASP A 97 12.57 -15.85 2.19
CA ASP A 97 12.47 -16.21 0.78
C ASP A 97 11.72 -15.12 0.01
N TYR A 98 10.71 -14.50 0.65
CA TYR A 98 9.93 -13.40 0.10
C TYR A 98 9.71 -12.31 1.13
N ILE A 99 9.69 -11.08 0.64
CA ILE A 99 9.17 -9.92 1.39
C ILE A 99 8.00 -9.36 0.60
N VAL A 100 6.91 -9.03 1.28
CA VAL A 100 5.81 -8.23 0.76
C VAL A 100 5.72 -6.93 1.55
N THR A 101 5.47 -5.81 0.85
CA THR A 101 5.28 -4.50 1.48
C THR A 101 4.41 -3.65 0.55
N PHE A 102 3.16 -3.46 0.95
CA PHE A 102 2.16 -2.84 0.10
C PHE A 102 1.65 -1.54 0.71
N GLN A 103 1.80 -0.43 -0.03
CA GLN A 103 1.44 0.92 0.37
C GLN A 103 2.11 1.34 1.69
N VAL A 104 3.43 1.15 1.76
CA VAL A 104 4.25 1.46 2.96
C VAL A 104 5.36 2.45 2.65
N ILE A 105 6.09 2.26 1.55
CA ILE A 105 7.30 3.05 1.24
C ILE A 105 7.00 4.55 1.12
N GLU A 106 5.80 4.94 0.68
CA GLU A 106 5.35 6.33 0.62
C GLU A 106 5.28 7.02 1.98
N HIS A 107 5.20 6.25 3.06
CA HIS A 107 5.20 6.74 4.45
C HIS A 107 6.60 6.78 5.07
N ILE A 108 7.60 6.19 4.41
CA ILE A 108 8.96 6.03 4.95
C ILE A 108 9.82 7.25 4.66
N GLN A 109 10.40 7.85 5.72
CA GLN A 109 11.28 9.02 5.59
C GLN A 109 12.62 8.64 4.94
N ASN A 110 13.23 7.54 5.39
CA ASN A 110 14.50 7.03 4.87
C ASN A 110 14.25 5.78 4.01
N ASP A 111 13.79 6.02 2.79
CA ASP A 111 13.44 4.96 1.83
C ASP A 111 14.67 4.20 1.30
N ASP A 112 15.82 4.86 1.21
CA ASP A 112 17.08 4.18 0.84
C ASP A 112 17.45 3.12 1.87
N LEU A 113 17.43 3.46 3.16
CA LEU A 113 17.67 2.49 4.23
C LEU A 113 16.59 1.39 4.24
N PHE A 114 15.33 1.73 3.93
CA PHE A 114 14.24 0.76 3.87
C PHE A 114 14.51 -0.31 2.80
N ILE A 115 14.89 0.09 1.59
CA ILE A 115 15.23 -0.83 0.48
C ILE A 115 16.49 -1.63 0.81
N LYS A 116 17.51 -0.99 1.39
CA LYS A 116 18.74 -1.66 1.84
C LYS A 116 18.45 -2.77 2.86
N GLU A 117 17.64 -2.49 3.86
CA GLU A 117 17.27 -3.46 4.90
C GLU A 117 16.41 -4.61 4.34
N ALA A 118 15.46 -4.31 3.44
CA ALA A 118 14.71 -5.35 2.74
C ALA A 118 15.66 -6.28 1.95
N TYR A 119 16.64 -5.70 1.24
CA TYR A 119 17.66 -6.49 0.56
C TYR A 119 18.48 -7.34 1.54
N ARG A 120 18.92 -6.78 2.67
CA ARG A 120 19.74 -7.47 3.67
C ARG A 120 19.07 -8.73 4.20
N VAL A 121 17.80 -8.63 4.59
CA VAL A 121 17.09 -9.76 5.24
C VAL A 121 16.57 -10.80 4.25
N LEU A 122 16.52 -10.51 2.94
CA LEU A 122 16.25 -11.49 1.89
C LEU A 122 17.41 -12.46 1.72
N LYS A 123 17.10 -13.71 1.46
CA LYS A 123 18.07 -14.73 1.00
C LYS A 123 18.56 -14.41 -0.42
N PRO A 124 19.75 -14.88 -0.82
CA PRO A 124 20.14 -14.91 -2.23
C PRO A 124 19.07 -15.60 -3.08
N GLY A 125 18.64 -14.95 -4.17
CA GLY A 125 17.52 -15.40 -5.01
C GLY A 125 16.13 -15.10 -4.44
N GLY A 126 16.03 -14.55 -3.23
CA GLY A 126 14.76 -14.12 -2.63
C GLY A 126 14.19 -12.88 -3.32
N LYS A 127 12.89 -12.66 -3.15
CA LYS A 127 12.17 -11.59 -3.88
C LYS A 127 11.46 -10.63 -2.94
N LEU A 128 11.54 -9.35 -3.28
CA LEU A 128 10.73 -8.28 -2.71
C LEU A 128 9.55 -7.98 -3.65
N LEU A 129 8.32 -8.09 -3.14
CA LEU A 129 7.10 -7.62 -3.78
C LEU A 129 6.69 -6.31 -3.11
N LEU A 130 6.67 -5.22 -3.87
CA LEU A 130 6.38 -3.88 -3.34
C LEU A 130 5.32 -3.20 -4.18
N THR A 131 4.30 -2.61 -3.52
CA THR A 131 3.39 -1.69 -4.20
C THR A 131 3.40 -0.31 -3.56
N THR A 132 3.16 0.70 -4.39
CA THR A 132 2.96 2.09 -3.96
C THR A 132 2.11 2.83 -4.98
N VAL A 133 1.48 3.93 -4.56
CA VAL A 133 0.66 4.75 -5.45
C VAL A 133 1.48 5.30 -6.62
N ASN A 134 0.88 5.34 -7.79
CA ASN A 134 1.43 6.07 -8.92
C ASN A 134 1.16 7.56 -8.73
N LYS A 135 2.22 8.36 -8.58
CA LYS A 135 2.12 9.81 -8.40
C LYS A 135 1.32 10.51 -9.49
N SER A 136 1.35 10.00 -10.72
CA SER A 136 0.58 10.56 -11.84
C SER A 136 -0.93 10.43 -11.67
N PHE A 137 -1.39 9.51 -10.80
CA PHE A 137 -2.80 9.26 -10.50
C PHE A 137 -3.22 9.78 -9.11
N SER A 138 -2.33 10.45 -8.38
CA SER A 138 -2.69 11.15 -7.14
C SER A 138 -3.52 12.39 -7.45
N LEU A 139 -4.69 12.50 -6.81
CA LEU A 139 -5.65 13.59 -7.05
C LEU A 139 -5.36 14.84 -6.21
N THR A 140 -4.71 14.65 -5.04
CA THR A 140 -4.33 15.71 -4.12
C THR A 140 -3.05 15.30 -3.39
N ARG A 141 -2.42 16.25 -2.70
CA ARG A 141 -1.35 15.91 -1.76
C ARG A 141 -1.93 15.13 -0.58
N ASN A 142 -1.53 13.87 -0.43
CA ASN A 142 -1.84 13.10 0.76
C ASN A 142 -0.90 13.52 1.92
N PRO A 143 -1.42 14.08 3.04
CA PRO A 143 -0.59 14.55 4.15
C PRO A 143 0.06 13.41 4.95
N TRP A 144 -0.40 12.18 4.77
CA TRP A 144 0.19 10.98 5.39
C TRP A 144 1.41 10.46 4.61
N HIS A 145 1.50 10.76 3.30
CA HIS A 145 2.64 10.38 2.48
C HIS A 145 3.85 11.31 2.70
N VAL A 146 5.02 10.75 2.87
CA VAL A 146 6.29 11.50 2.87
C VAL A 146 6.61 11.91 1.45
N ARG A 147 6.45 10.96 0.51
CA ARG A 147 6.62 11.16 -0.93
C ARG A 147 5.79 10.16 -1.71
N GLU A 148 5.58 10.47 -2.97
CA GLU A 148 5.00 9.57 -3.95
C GLU A 148 5.95 9.46 -5.13
N TYR A 149 5.94 8.33 -5.81
CA TYR A 149 6.94 7.99 -6.80
C TYR A 149 6.36 8.03 -8.22
N TYR A 150 7.26 8.29 -9.18
CA TYR A 150 7.13 7.87 -10.57
C TYR A 150 7.83 6.52 -10.74
N ALA A 151 7.43 5.73 -11.73
CA ALA A 151 7.92 4.37 -11.94
C ALA A 151 9.46 4.28 -11.97
N ASP A 152 10.09 5.12 -12.78
CA ASP A 152 11.56 5.11 -12.96
C ASP A 152 12.31 5.57 -11.72
N GLY A 153 11.74 6.49 -10.93
CA GLY A 153 12.37 6.99 -9.72
C GLY A 153 12.52 5.92 -8.65
N LEU A 154 11.45 5.15 -8.39
CA LEU A 154 11.51 4.05 -7.43
C LEU A 154 12.30 2.86 -7.98
N LYS A 155 12.19 2.56 -9.28
CA LYS A 155 13.02 1.55 -9.94
C LYS A 155 14.51 1.84 -9.78
N ALA A 156 14.93 3.09 -9.98
CA ALA A 156 16.32 3.51 -9.81
C ALA A 156 16.78 3.37 -8.35
N LEU A 157 15.96 3.77 -7.38
CA LEU A 157 16.26 3.59 -5.96
C LEU A 157 16.45 2.11 -5.60
N MET A 158 15.55 1.24 -6.05
CA MET A 158 15.65 -0.20 -5.82
C MET A 158 16.86 -0.80 -6.52
N GLY A 159 17.20 -0.31 -7.71
CA GLY A 159 18.36 -0.73 -8.52
C GLY A 159 19.72 -0.49 -7.86
N ASN A 160 19.81 0.36 -6.82
CA ASN A 160 21.03 0.53 -6.03
C ASN A 160 21.39 -0.75 -5.25
N TYR A 161 20.44 -1.62 -5.00
CA TYR A 161 20.60 -2.83 -4.18
C TYR A 161 20.25 -4.10 -4.94
N PHE A 162 19.16 -4.09 -5.70
CA PHE A 162 18.63 -5.26 -6.40
C PHE A 162 19.14 -5.30 -7.85
N PRO A 163 19.81 -6.38 -8.27
CA PRO A 163 20.30 -6.51 -9.65
C PRO A 163 19.17 -6.63 -10.69
N VAL A 164 18.00 -7.10 -10.27
CA VAL A 164 16.82 -7.23 -11.14
C VAL A 164 15.62 -6.57 -10.48
N VAL A 165 15.04 -5.59 -11.17
CA VAL A 165 13.82 -4.88 -10.74
C VAL A 165 12.82 -4.88 -11.91
N ASP A 166 11.82 -5.76 -11.82
CA ASP A 166 10.68 -5.79 -12.73
C ASP A 166 9.62 -4.80 -12.23
N THR A 167 9.19 -3.90 -13.12
CA THR A 167 8.23 -2.85 -12.81
C THR A 167 6.95 -3.09 -13.58
N ARG A 168 5.87 -3.30 -12.85
CA ARG A 168 4.52 -3.54 -13.40
C ARG A 168 3.56 -2.49 -12.90
N GLY A 169 2.38 -2.42 -13.52
CA GLY A 169 1.29 -1.55 -13.11
C GLY A 169 0.06 -2.33 -12.64
N ILE A 170 -0.62 -1.83 -11.63
CA ILE A 170 -1.96 -2.27 -11.25
C ILE A 170 -2.96 -1.33 -11.89
N HIS A 171 -3.78 -1.88 -12.78
CA HIS A 171 -4.80 -1.15 -13.54
C HIS A 171 -6.19 -1.54 -13.06
N GLY A 172 -7.14 -0.64 -13.21
CA GLY A 172 -8.56 -0.92 -13.06
C GLY A 172 -9.23 -1.10 -14.42
N ASN A 173 -10.27 -1.92 -14.47
CA ASN A 173 -11.15 -2.01 -15.64
C ASN A 173 -12.01 -0.73 -15.81
N GLY A 174 -12.93 -0.72 -16.80
CA GLY A 174 -13.81 0.43 -17.06
C GLY A 174 -14.63 0.87 -15.84
N LYS A 175 -15.09 -0.05 -15.00
CA LYS A 175 -15.86 0.25 -13.79
C LYS A 175 -15.01 1.03 -12.77
N VAL A 176 -13.79 0.54 -12.49
CA VAL A 176 -12.83 1.20 -11.59
C VAL A 176 -12.44 2.57 -12.13
N MET A 177 -12.19 2.69 -13.44
CA MET A 177 -11.82 3.95 -14.06
C MET A 177 -12.97 4.96 -14.06
N THR A 178 -14.22 4.51 -14.21
CA THR A 178 -15.41 5.38 -14.04
C THR A 178 -15.46 5.94 -12.63
N TYR A 179 -15.30 5.10 -11.60
CA TYR A 179 -15.22 5.56 -10.21
C TYR A 179 -14.05 6.54 -9.98
N TYR A 180 -12.87 6.25 -10.57
CA TYR A 180 -11.71 7.12 -10.47
C TYR A 180 -11.98 8.52 -11.04
N GLU A 181 -12.58 8.63 -12.24
CA GLU A 181 -12.91 9.91 -12.85
C GLU A 181 -13.98 10.68 -12.06
N GLN A 182 -15.00 9.99 -11.53
CA GLN A 182 -15.99 10.60 -10.63
C GLN A 182 -15.33 11.15 -9.37
N ASN A 183 -14.42 10.38 -8.77
CA ASN A 183 -13.65 10.83 -7.62
C ASN A 183 -12.79 12.06 -7.97
N LYS A 184 -12.10 12.04 -9.10
CA LYS A 184 -11.28 13.14 -9.60
C LYS A 184 -12.10 14.43 -9.80
N GLU A 185 -13.26 14.33 -10.42
CA GLU A 185 -14.17 15.48 -10.59
C GLU A 185 -14.69 16.01 -9.24
N SER A 186 -15.01 15.12 -8.30
CA SER A 186 -15.44 15.52 -6.96
C SER A 186 -14.32 16.24 -6.21
N VAL A 187 -13.10 15.68 -6.23
CA VAL A 187 -11.92 16.28 -5.61
C VAL A 187 -11.60 17.65 -6.24
N LYS A 188 -11.65 17.76 -7.57
CA LYS A 188 -11.44 19.02 -8.28
C LYS A 188 -12.44 20.11 -7.85
N LYS A 189 -13.70 19.74 -7.62
CA LYS A 189 -14.72 20.68 -7.09
C LYS A 189 -14.38 21.16 -5.68
N LEU A 190 -13.85 20.30 -4.83
CA LEU A 190 -13.46 20.62 -3.47
C LEU A 190 -12.18 21.47 -3.43
N THR A 191 -11.18 21.09 -4.19
CA THR A 191 -9.87 21.77 -4.19
C THR A 191 -9.88 23.12 -4.90
N ARG A 192 -10.90 23.43 -5.73
CA ARG A 192 -11.03 24.75 -6.37
C ARG A 192 -11.15 25.91 -5.37
N PHE A 193 -11.55 25.63 -4.13
CA PHE A 193 -11.62 26.63 -3.07
C PHE A 193 -10.27 26.85 -2.36
N ASP A 194 -9.27 25.99 -2.62
CA ASP A 194 -7.90 26.17 -2.11
C ASP A 194 -7.11 27.16 -2.98
N ILE A 195 -7.60 28.39 -3.10
CA ILE A 195 -7.01 29.46 -3.93
C ILE A 195 -5.58 29.83 -3.53
N PHE A 196 -5.19 29.54 -2.28
CA PHE A 196 -3.85 29.81 -1.75
C PHE A 196 -2.93 28.59 -1.83
N ASN A 197 -3.38 27.46 -2.40
CA ASN A 197 -2.66 26.20 -2.44
C ASN A 197 -2.17 25.74 -1.05
N LEU A 198 -3.02 25.87 -0.05
CA LEU A 198 -2.71 25.55 1.35
C LEU A 198 -2.32 24.09 1.52
N GLN A 199 -2.89 23.20 0.71
CA GLN A 199 -2.51 21.77 0.71
C GLN A 199 -1.00 21.54 0.44
N TYR A 200 -0.32 22.45 -0.27
CA TYR A 200 1.10 22.35 -0.56
C TYR A 200 1.97 23.23 0.34
N ARG A 201 1.40 24.24 0.97
CA ARG A 201 2.13 25.23 1.79
C ARG A 201 2.11 24.93 3.29
N LEU A 202 1.03 24.32 3.77
CA LEU A 202 0.91 24.01 5.19
C LEU A 202 1.70 22.74 5.58
N PRO A 203 2.20 22.68 6.83
CA PRO A 203 2.79 21.46 7.38
C PRO A 203 1.81 20.29 7.32
N ARG A 204 2.30 19.10 6.94
CA ARG A 204 1.48 17.88 6.78
C ARG A 204 0.59 17.59 7.99
N ARG A 205 1.10 17.76 9.22
CA ARG A 205 0.35 17.49 10.46
C ARG A 205 -0.93 18.32 10.59
N LEU A 206 -0.94 19.55 10.07
CA LEU A 206 -2.13 20.43 10.11
C LEU A 206 -3.18 20.01 9.07
N LEU A 207 -2.77 19.30 8.03
CA LEU A 207 -3.65 18.87 6.94
C LEU A 207 -4.30 17.50 7.20
N GLN A 208 -3.80 16.68 8.12
CA GLN A 208 -4.28 15.31 8.34
C GLN A 208 -5.76 15.26 8.71
N VAL A 209 -6.19 16.00 9.70
CA VAL A 209 -7.58 16.00 10.16
C VAL A 209 -8.56 16.51 9.09
N PRO A 210 -8.34 17.69 8.47
CA PRO A 210 -9.22 18.15 7.38
C PRO A 210 -9.20 17.20 6.16
N TYR A 211 -8.07 16.62 5.83
CA TYR A 211 -7.95 15.64 4.75
C TYR A 211 -8.80 14.39 5.02
N ASP A 212 -8.70 13.81 6.22
CA ASP A 212 -9.48 12.63 6.59
C ASP A 212 -10.98 12.91 6.59
N LEU A 213 -11.40 14.07 7.10
CA LEU A 213 -12.80 14.48 7.09
C LEU A 213 -13.33 14.63 5.66
N MET A 214 -12.58 15.32 4.80
CA MET A 214 -12.97 15.53 3.40
C MET A 214 -13.02 14.23 2.61
N ASN A 215 -12.04 13.34 2.82
CA ASN A 215 -12.05 12.02 2.20
C ASN A 215 -13.26 11.20 2.62
N ARG A 216 -13.60 11.19 3.91
CA ARG A 216 -14.77 10.45 4.41
C ARG A 216 -16.06 10.98 3.79
N LEU A 217 -16.24 12.29 3.76
CA LEU A 217 -17.41 12.91 3.14
C LEU A 217 -17.48 12.61 1.63
N ASN A 218 -16.34 12.69 0.94
CA ASN A 218 -16.27 12.41 -0.48
C ASN A 218 -16.60 10.93 -0.81
N ARG A 219 -16.02 9.98 -0.06
CA ARG A 219 -16.31 8.55 -0.23
C ARG A 219 -17.78 8.22 0.02
N ASN A 220 -18.37 8.80 1.07
CA ASN A 220 -19.80 8.61 1.35
C ASN A 220 -20.69 9.17 0.23
N ARG A 221 -20.34 10.35 -0.31
CA ARG A 221 -21.05 10.93 -1.45
C ARG A 221 -20.96 10.06 -2.70
N LEU A 222 -19.78 9.56 -3.03
CA LEU A 222 -19.58 8.67 -4.19
C LEU A 222 -20.34 7.35 -4.04
N LEU A 223 -20.41 6.80 -2.84
CA LEU A 223 -21.21 5.59 -2.57
C LEU A 223 -22.70 5.81 -2.87
N GLN A 224 -23.21 7.01 -2.60
CA GLN A 224 -24.64 7.36 -2.78
C GLN A 224 -24.98 7.79 -4.21
N ALA A 225 -23.99 8.06 -5.07
CA ALA A 225 -24.20 8.66 -6.38
C ALA A 225 -24.87 7.69 -7.38
N ASP A 226 -24.26 6.52 -7.61
CA ASP A 226 -24.72 5.56 -8.64
C ASP A 226 -24.49 4.08 -8.26
N GLY A 227 -24.03 3.81 -7.05
CA GLY A 227 -23.77 2.45 -6.57
C GLY A 227 -22.49 1.79 -7.08
N ILE A 228 -21.81 2.33 -8.08
CA ILE A 228 -20.58 1.75 -8.66
C ILE A 228 -19.54 1.44 -7.57
N ALA A 229 -19.40 2.31 -6.58
CA ALA A 229 -18.47 2.13 -5.47
C ALA A 229 -18.71 0.81 -4.71
N ALA A 230 -19.97 0.38 -4.53
CA ALA A 230 -20.32 -0.87 -3.85
C ALA A 230 -20.06 -2.11 -4.71
N GLU A 231 -20.06 -1.96 -6.03
CA GLU A 231 -19.92 -3.07 -6.99
C GLU A 231 -18.48 -3.40 -7.37
N ILE A 232 -17.52 -2.51 -7.04
CA ILE A 232 -16.09 -2.75 -7.32
C ILE A 232 -15.61 -3.93 -6.49
N ASN A 233 -14.92 -4.86 -7.17
CA ASN A 233 -14.36 -6.06 -6.59
C ASN A 233 -12.86 -6.17 -6.95
N HIS A 234 -12.10 -7.01 -6.24
CA HIS A 234 -10.69 -7.27 -6.57
C HIS A 234 -10.49 -7.80 -8.00
N THR A 235 -11.47 -8.51 -8.57
CA THR A 235 -11.43 -8.99 -9.97
C THR A 235 -11.57 -7.88 -11.02
N ASP A 236 -11.89 -6.66 -10.61
CA ASP A 236 -11.93 -5.47 -11.48
C ASP A 236 -10.53 -4.84 -11.68
N TYR A 237 -9.50 -5.40 -11.02
CA TYR A 237 -8.10 -5.00 -11.16
C TYR A 237 -7.28 -6.05 -11.89
N LEU A 238 -6.18 -5.62 -12.50
CA LEU A 238 -5.22 -6.50 -13.19
C LEU A 238 -3.80 -5.97 -13.06
N VAL A 239 -2.81 -6.86 -13.09
CA VAL A 239 -1.40 -6.52 -13.22
C VAL A 239 -1.00 -6.55 -14.70
N SER A 240 -0.35 -5.47 -15.17
CA SER A 240 0.23 -5.39 -16.51
C SER A 240 1.73 -5.15 -16.43
N ASN A 241 2.48 -5.64 -17.41
CA ASN A 241 3.91 -5.36 -17.56
C ASN A 241 4.19 -3.90 -17.97
N ASP A 242 3.16 -3.16 -18.39
CA ASP A 242 3.27 -1.73 -18.67
C ASP A 242 2.79 -0.95 -17.44
N PRO A 243 3.67 -0.20 -16.73
CA PRO A 243 3.29 0.65 -15.62
C PRO A 243 2.60 1.96 -16.05
N ALA A 244 2.61 2.30 -17.35
CA ALA A 244 1.98 3.53 -17.83
C ALA A 244 0.46 3.48 -17.63
N GLY A 245 -0.10 4.56 -17.08
CA GLY A 245 -1.55 4.65 -16.82
C GLY A 245 -2.05 3.80 -15.66
N SER A 246 -1.19 3.13 -14.89
CA SER A 246 -1.58 2.34 -13.73
C SER A 246 -1.97 3.21 -12.53
N LEU A 247 -2.87 2.71 -11.70
CA LEU A 247 -3.26 3.34 -10.43
C LEU A 247 -2.17 3.21 -9.37
N ASP A 248 -1.53 2.02 -9.31
CA ASP A 248 -0.40 1.71 -8.44
C ASP A 248 0.71 1.04 -9.25
N PHE A 249 1.94 1.16 -8.77
CA PHE A 249 3.04 0.36 -9.24
C PHE A 249 3.14 -0.95 -8.46
N PHE A 250 3.55 -2.00 -9.14
CA PHE A 250 3.85 -3.30 -8.55
C PHE A 250 5.26 -3.72 -8.97
N TYR A 251 6.19 -3.69 -8.03
CA TYR A 251 7.58 -4.05 -8.25
C TYR A 251 7.87 -5.47 -7.77
N ILE A 252 8.65 -6.20 -8.56
CA ILE A 252 9.23 -7.50 -8.17
C ILE A 252 10.74 -7.35 -8.30
N ALA A 253 11.44 -7.27 -7.16
CA ALA A 253 12.89 -7.18 -7.14
C ALA A 253 13.50 -8.48 -6.63
N THR A 254 14.57 -8.94 -7.29
CA THR A 254 15.27 -10.20 -6.96
C THR A 254 16.67 -9.89 -6.43
N LYS A 255 17.02 -10.49 -5.28
CA LYS A 255 18.36 -10.41 -4.67
C LYS A 255 19.34 -11.33 -5.34
#